data_e1de29d43a74613c3420ecc6826edcbc
#
_entry.id   e1de29d43a74613c3420ecc6826edcbc
#
_cell.length_a   1.000
_cell.length_b   1.000
_cell.length_c   1.000
_cell.angle_alpha   90.00
_cell.angle_beta   90.00
_cell.angle_gamma   90.00
#
_symmetry.space_group_name_H-M   'P 1'
#
loop_
_entity.id
_entity.type
_entity.pdbx_description
1 polymer ?
#
loop_
_entity_poly.entity_id
_entity_poly.type
_entity_poly.pdbx_seq_one_letter_code
_entity_poly.pdbx_strand_id
1 'polypeptide(L)'
;MRSDKQVDRIAASTRVRTYRGPRFQPLRRAVKLPVWGDLGIRLGAALFLIFIVIMVHWWDREGLVDNLDGEVSFLDVVYFTMISITTTGFGDIAPISDRARLVEAVIVTPIRFAVFFIFVGTAYNFIIKRSWEKWRMARIQEQLSDHIVVLGYGISGSEAVGELIE
;
A
#
# COMPACT_ATOMS: atom_id res chain seq x y z
N MET A 1 41.93 -55.86 -30.34
CA MET A 1 42.02 -54.45 -30.75
C MET A 1 40.72 -53.88 -31.29
N ARG A 2 39.58 -54.46 -30.93
CA ARG A 2 38.22 -54.01 -31.36
C ARG A 2 37.31 -53.65 -30.18
N SER A 3 37.74 -53.97 -28.93
CA SER A 3 36.96 -53.78 -27.69
C SER A 3 37.07 -52.38 -27.11
N ASP A 4 38.22 -51.69 -27.22
CA ASP A 4 38.43 -50.37 -26.59
C ASP A 4 37.66 -49.25 -27.23
N LYS A 5 37.43 -49.29 -28.54
CA LYS A 5 36.65 -48.24 -29.25
C LYS A 5 35.14 -48.24 -28.92
N GLN A 6 34.64 -49.34 -28.40
CA GLN A 6 33.21 -49.45 -28.06
C GLN A 6 32.95 -48.94 -26.64
N VAL A 7 33.92 -49.12 -25.73
CA VAL A 7 33.83 -48.57 -24.36
C VAL A 7 33.94 -47.04 -24.38
N ASP A 8 34.82 -46.47 -25.20
CA ASP A 8 34.95 -45.01 -25.35
C ASP A 8 33.75 -44.36 -25.97
N ARG A 9 33.02 -45.07 -26.83
CA ARG A 9 31.75 -44.54 -27.39
C ARG A 9 30.60 -44.51 -26.37
N ILE A 10 30.58 -45.48 -25.45
CA ILE A 10 29.54 -45.51 -24.40
C ILE A 10 29.86 -44.44 -23.35
N ALA A 11 31.15 -44.24 -22.99
CA ALA A 11 31.53 -43.17 -22.09
C ALA A 11 31.31 -41.75 -22.64
N ALA A 12 31.43 -41.59 -23.97
CA ALA A 12 31.14 -40.30 -24.64
C ALA A 12 29.63 -39.96 -24.77
N SER A 13 28.77 -40.97 -24.70
CA SER A 13 27.31 -40.78 -24.79
C SER A 13 26.65 -40.46 -23.45
N THR A 14 27.35 -40.73 -22.33
CA THR A 14 26.84 -40.40 -20.99
C THR A 14 27.31 -38.98 -20.56
N ARG A 15 27.12 -37.97 -21.40
CA ARG A 15 27.14 -36.60 -20.93
C ARG A 15 25.92 -36.41 -20.03
N VAL A 16 26.12 -36.65 -18.74
CA VAL A 16 25.18 -36.20 -17.73
C VAL A 16 24.98 -34.68 -17.95
N ARG A 17 23.91 -34.32 -18.61
CA ARG A 17 23.52 -32.93 -18.78
C ARG A 17 23.22 -32.41 -17.37
N THR A 18 24.23 -31.84 -16.71
CA THR A 18 24.02 -31.16 -15.43
C THR A 18 23.02 -30.05 -15.66
N TYR A 19 21.78 -30.35 -15.35
CA TYR A 19 20.69 -29.36 -15.37
C TYR A 19 21.05 -28.30 -14.33
N ARG A 20 21.53 -27.15 -14.78
CA ARG A 20 21.66 -25.95 -13.98
C ARG A 20 20.23 -25.44 -13.76
N GLY A 21 19.59 -25.92 -12.73
CA GLY A 21 18.28 -25.42 -12.33
C GLY A 21 18.26 -23.91 -12.26
N PRO A 22 17.12 -23.27 -12.52
CA PRO A 22 16.98 -21.83 -12.43
C PRO A 22 17.48 -21.36 -11.06
N ARG A 23 18.37 -20.35 -11.05
CA ARG A 23 18.85 -19.74 -9.80
C ARG A 23 17.62 -19.16 -9.11
N PHE A 24 17.13 -19.85 -8.10
CA PHE A 24 16.09 -19.28 -7.22
C PHE A 24 16.66 -18.03 -6.58
N GLN A 25 16.28 -16.88 -7.07
CA GLN A 25 16.45 -15.65 -6.32
C GLN A 25 15.53 -15.76 -5.11
N PRO A 26 16.05 -15.71 -3.88
CA PRO A 26 15.18 -15.65 -2.72
C PRO A 26 14.32 -14.41 -2.89
N LEU A 27 13.03 -14.60 -3.11
CA LEU A 27 12.06 -13.52 -3.06
C LEU A 27 12.20 -12.94 -1.65
N ARG A 28 12.87 -11.80 -1.53
CA ARG A 28 12.87 -11.02 -0.29
C ARG A 28 11.42 -10.73 0.01
N ARG A 29 10.87 -11.52 0.89
CA ARG A 29 9.55 -11.26 1.45
C ARG A 29 9.67 -9.95 2.20
N ALA A 30 9.33 -8.84 1.55
CA ALA A 30 9.13 -7.59 2.27
C ALA A 30 8.15 -7.93 3.40
N VAL A 31 8.59 -7.70 4.64
CA VAL A 31 7.72 -7.87 5.82
C VAL A 31 6.59 -6.88 5.63
N LYS A 32 5.49 -7.34 5.02
CA LYS A 32 4.28 -6.55 4.92
C LYS A 32 3.69 -6.57 6.32
N LEU A 33 3.65 -5.42 6.95
CA LEU A 33 2.87 -5.23 8.18
C LEU A 33 1.48 -5.83 7.97
N PRO A 34 0.92 -6.51 8.99
CA PRO A 34 -0.45 -6.99 8.89
C PRO A 34 -1.34 -5.81 8.52
N VAL A 35 -2.35 -6.04 7.69
CA VAL A 35 -3.25 -5.01 7.12
C VAL A 35 -3.77 -4.05 8.20
N TRP A 36 -4.03 -4.55 9.40
CA TRP A 36 -4.46 -3.78 10.56
C TRP A 36 -3.37 -2.85 11.10
N GLY A 37 -2.09 -3.24 11.03
CA GLY A 37 -0.96 -2.39 11.45
C GLY A 37 -0.78 -1.19 10.52
N ASP A 38 -0.86 -1.40 9.21
CA ASP A 38 -0.77 -0.31 8.21
C ASP A 38 -1.95 0.68 8.36
N LEU A 39 -3.17 0.15 8.58
CA LEU A 39 -4.35 0.96 8.84
C LEU A 39 -4.21 1.77 10.14
N GLY A 40 -3.73 1.13 11.21
CA GLY A 40 -3.54 1.79 12.51
C GLY A 40 -2.53 2.94 12.44
N ILE A 41 -1.42 2.77 11.72
CA ILE A 41 -0.43 3.83 11.52
C ILE A 41 -1.04 5.01 10.74
N ARG A 42 -1.79 4.76 9.68
CA ARG A 42 -2.42 5.82 8.88
C ARG A 42 -3.47 6.58 9.66
N LEU A 43 -4.32 5.87 10.39
CA LEU A 43 -5.34 6.49 11.25
C LEU A 43 -4.68 7.31 12.35
N GLY A 44 -3.65 6.76 13.01
CA GLY A 44 -2.87 7.47 14.02
C GLY A 44 -2.21 8.74 13.46
N ALA A 45 -1.63 8.66 12.25
CA ALA A 45 -1.05 9.83 11.59
C ALA A 45 -2.11 10.90 11.27
N ALA A 46 -3.29 10.51 10.76
CA ALA A 46 -4.38 11.44 10.49
C ALA A 46 -4.87 12.12 11.77
N LEU A 47 -5.11 11.35 12.84
CA LEU A 47 -5.53 11.90 14.14
C LEU A 47 -4.47 12.82 14.74
N PHE A 48 -3.20 12.49 14.59
CA PHE A 48 -2.10 13.33 15.04
C PHE A 48 -2.06 14.66 14.28
N LEU A 49 -2.26 14.65 12.95
CA LEU A 49 -2.32 15.87 12.16
C LEU A 49 -3.55 16.73 12.53
N ILE A 50 -4.71 16.10 12.74
CA ILE A 50 -5.92 16.80 13.23
C ILE A 50 -5.64 17.46 14.58
N PHE A 51 -5.00 16.75 15.50
CA PHE A 51 -4.63 17.28 16.80
C PHE A 51 -3.70 18.49 16.68
N ILE A 52 -2.71 18.43 15.77
CA ILE A 52 -1.84 19.61 15.50
C ILE A 52 -2.68 20.80 15.03
N VAL A 53 -3.63 20.61 14.12
CA VAL A 53 -4.47 21.71 13.64
C VAL A 53 -5.34 22.28 14.75
N ILE A 54 -5.92 21.44 15.63
CA ILE A 54 -6.67 21.91 16.80
C ILE A 54 -5.77 22.77 17.69
N MET A 55 -4.52 22.37 17.94
CA MET A 55 -3.58 23.14 18.73
C MET A 55 -3.21 24.48 18.08
N VAL A 56 -3.03 24.49 16.77
CA VAL A 56 -2.75 25.71 16.00
C VAL A 56 -3.94 26.68 16.09
N HIS A 57 -5.17 26.21 15.86
CA HIS A 57 -6.37 27.04 15.96
C HIS A 57 -6.60 27.53 17.40
N TRP A 58 -6.37 26.68 18.39
CA TRP A 58 -6.48 27.09 19.78
C TRP A 58 -5.48 28.17 20.16
N TRP A 59 -4.24 28.09 19.65
CA TRP A 59 -3.22 29.12 19.86
C TRP A 59 -3.61 30.45 19.20
N ASP A 60 -4.19 30.39 18.01
CA ASP A 60 -4.54 31.57 17.21
C ASP A 60 -6.03 31.96 17.31
N ARG A 61 -6.75 31.47 18.35
CA ARG A 61 -8.19 31.65 18.52
C ARG A 61 -8.64 33.11 18.53
N GLU A 62 -7.78 34.02 19.03
CA GLU A 62 -8.07 35.46 19.03
C GLU A 62 -8.14 36.07 17.61
N GLY A 63 -7.59 35.36 16.62
CA GLY A 63 -7.67 35.74 15.22
C GLY A 63 -8.90 35.17 14.49
N LEU A 64 -9.70 34.35 15.19
CA LEU A 64 -10.95 33.78 14.68
C LEU A 64 -12.14 34.57 15.22
N VAL A 65 -13.25 34.57 14.52
CA VAL A 65 -14.53 35.08 15.01
C VAL A 65 -15.62 34.05 14.75
N ASP A 66 -16.47 33.84 15.75
CA ASP A 66 -17.75 33.18 15.56
C ASP A 66 -18.79 34.26 15.24
N ASN A 67 -19.45 34.11 14.11
CA ASN A 67 -20.48 35.05 13.65
C ASN A 67 -21.82 34.85 14.37
N LEU A 68 -21.96 33.83 15.23
CA LEU A 68 -23.18 33.57 15.99
C LEU A 68 -23.22 34.30 17.33
N ASP A 69 -22.18 34.21 18.13
CA ASP A 69 -22.11 34.78 19.48
C ASP A 69 -20.90 35.69 19.71
N GLY A 70 -19.92 35.67 18.78
CA GLY A 70 -18.74 36.50 18.84
C GLY A 70 -17.61 35.94 19.72
N GLU A 71 -17.83 34.86 20.45
CA GLU A 71 -16.84 34.22 21.32
C GLU A 71 -16.39 32.87 20.74
N VAL A 72 -15.09 32.57 20.79
CA VAL A 72 -14.54 31.31 20.30
C VAL A 72 -14.14 30.42 21.48
N SER A 73 -15.01 29.46 21.80
CA SER A 73 -14.74 28.43 22.80
C SER A 73 -13.85 27.31 22.28
N PHE A 74 -13.42 26.41 23.16
CA PHE A 74 -12.68 25.22 22.73
C PHE A 74 -13.50 24.31 21.80
N LEU A 75 -14.80 24.19 22.03
CA LEU A 75 -15.70 23.41 21.21
C LEU A 75 -15.79 24.00 19.79
N ASP A 76 -15.84 25.31 19.69
CA ASP A 76 -15.87 26.01 18.39
C ASP A 76 -14.58 25.84 17.63
N VAL A 77 -13.43 25.80 18.31
CA VAL A 77 -12.14 25.48 17.70
C VAL A 77 -12.13 24.04 17.16
N VAL A 78 -12.62 23.06 17.92
CA VAL A 78 -12.73 21.67 17.46
C VAL A 78 -13.68 21.57 16.27
N TYR A 79 -14.83 22.20 16.35
CA TYR A 79 -15.83 22.26 15.27
C TYR A 79 -15.22 22.90 14.03
N PHE A 80 -14.63 24.10 14.14
CA PHE A 80 -13.99 24.81 13.04
C PHE A 80 -12.88 23.97 12.39
N THR A 81 -12.06 23.30 13.21
CA THR A 81 -11.03 22.38 12.71
C THR A 81 -11.65 21.26 11.87
N MET A 82 -12.74 20.64 12.35
CA MET A 82 -13.37 19.54 11.64
C MET A 82 -13.98 19.97 10.33
N ILE A 83 -14.72 21.09 10.29
CA ILE A 83 -15.31 21.62 9.06
C ILE A 83 -14.25 22.14 8.08
N SER A 84 -13.12 22.64 8.59
CA SER A 84 -11.98 23.05 7.78
C SER A 84 -11.30 21.85 7.13
N ILE A 85 -10.94 20.80 7.90
CA ILE A 85 -10.26 19.60 7.39
C ILE A 85 -11.14 18.84 6.40
N THR A 86 -12.44 18.74 6.66
CA THR A 86 -13.41 18.09 5.76
C THR A 86 -13.75 18.94 4.53
N THR A 87 -13.20 20.15 4.43
CA THR A 87 -13.49 21.09 3.33
C THR A 87 -14.96 21.53 3.25
N THR A 88 -15.71 21.41 4.34
CA THR A 88 -17.13 21.81 4.40
C THR A 88 -17.26 23.34 4.42
N GLY A 89 -16.59 24.01 5.37
CA GLY A 89 -16.47 25.47 5.42
C GLY A 89 -17.79 26.23 5.43
N PHE A 90 -18.60 26.07 6.47
CA PHE A 90 -19.89 26.78 6.56
C PHE A 90 -19.74 28.32 6.64
N GLY A 91 -18.60 28.82 7.11
CA GLY A 91 -18.32 30.25 7.18
C GLY A 91 -18.94 30.94 8.41
N ASP A 92 -19.45 30.20 9.35
CA ASP A 92 -19.92 30.65 10.66
C ASP A 92 -18.73 31.06 11.55
N ILE A 93 -17.66 30.32 11.55
CA ILE A 93 -16.38 30.68 12.13
C ILE A 93 -15.38 31.00 11.03
N ALA A 94 -14.69 32.14 11.14
CA ALA A 94 -13.80 32.60 10.10
C ALA A 94 -12.55 33.31 10.66
N PRO A 95 -11.38 33.20 9.97
CA PRO A 95 -10.18 33.94 10.31
C PRO A 95 -10.33 35.40 9.88
N ILE A 96 -10.24 36.32 10.84
CA ILE A 96 -10.38 37.78 10.61
C ILE A 96 -9.03 38.49 10.61
N SER A 97 -8.05 37.99 11.36
CA SER A 97 -6.73 38.61 11.41
C SER A 97 -5.87 38.14 10.22
N ASP A 98 -4.96 39.02 9.75
CA ASP A 98 -4.00 38.67 8.69
C ASP A 98 -3.11 37.49 9.10
N ARG A 99 -2.76 37.42 10.40
CA ARG A 99 -2.02 36.30 10.94
C ARG A 99 -2.80 34.99 10.85
N ALA A 100 -4.08 34.97 11.28
CA ALA A 100 -4.91 33.77 11.21
C ALA A 100 -5.11 33.30 9.76
N ARG A 101 -5.32 34.23 8.84
CA ARG A 101 -5.37 33.93 7.40
C ARG A 101 -4.08 33.34 6.85
N LEU A 102 -2.93 33.86 7.29
CA LEU A 102 -1.63 33.31 6.89
C LEU A 102 -1.43 31.89 7.46
N VAL A 103 -1.79 31.68 8.73
CA VAL A 103 -1.73 30.36 9.38
C VAL A 103 -2.61 29.35 8.65
N GLU A 104 -3.84 29.74 8.31
CA GLU A 104 -4.74 28.90 7.50
C GLU A 104 -4.14 28.54 6.15
N ALA A 105 -3.59 29.53 5.44
CA ALA A 105 -3.07 29.31 4.09
C ALA A 105 -1.79 28.46 4.08
N VAL A 106 -0.86 28.70 5.02
CA VAL A 106 0.50 28.13 4.97
C VAL A 106 0.64 26.87 5.82
N ILE A 107 -0.10 26.75 6.92
CA ILE A 107 0.02 25.61 7.84
C ILE A 107 -1.18 24.68 7.71
N VAL A 108 -2.38 25.21 7.90
CA VAL A 108 -3.59 24.36 7.97
C VAL A 108 -3.93 23.76 6.61
N THR A 109 -3.84 24.53 5.53
CA THR A 109 -4.18 24.05 4.18
C THR A 109 -3.28 22.89 3.72
N PRO A 110 -1.94 22.91 3.83
CA PRO A 110 -1.10 21.75 3.53
C PRO A 110 -1.42 20.53 4.40
N ILE A 111 -1.67 20.72 5.70
CA ILE A 111 -2.06 19.62 6.60
C ILE A 111 -3.40 19.02 6.18
N ARG A 112 -4.38 19.83 5.80
CA ARG A 112 -5.67 19.40 5.26
C ARG A 112 -5.48 18.48 4.05
N PHE A 113 -4.64 18.86 3.09
CA PHE A 113 -4.32 18.00 1.95
C PHE A 113 -3.63 16.71 2.36
N ALA A 114 -2.69 16.75 3.32
CA ALA A 114 -2.04 15.56 3.82
C ALA A 114 -3.05 14.57 4.45
N VAL A 115 -3.97 15.06 5.29
CA VAL A 115 -5.06 14.25 5.85
C VAL A 115 -5.93 13.67 4.75
N PHE A 116 -6.33 14.49 3.78
CA PHE A 116 -7.13 14.03 2.64
C PHE A 116 -6.44 12.90 1.86
N PHE A 117 -5.15 13.03 1.55
CA PHE A 117 -4.40 11.97 0.85
C PHE A 117 -4.22 10.71 1.68
N ILE A 118 -4.11 10.80 2.99
CA ILE A 118 -4.11 9.62 3.88
C ILE A 118 -5.45 8.88 3.74
N PHE A 119 -6.58 9.58 3.76
CA PHE A 119 -7.90 8.97 3.59
C PHE A 119 -8.07 8.35 2.21
N VAL A 120 -7.77 9.09 1.15
CA VAL A 120 -7.87 8.61 -0.24
C VAL A 120 -6.95 7.42 -0.47
N GLY A 121 -5.70 7.48 -0.01
CA GLY A 121 -4.75 6.37 -0.13
C GLY A 121 -5.19 5.13 0.66
N THR A 122 -5.85 5.32 1.80
CA THR A 122 -6.42 4.22 2.59
C THR A 122 -7.62 3.59 1.88
N ALA A 123 -8.54 4.40 1.37
CA ALA A 123 -9.70 3.95 0.60
C ALA A 123 -9.25 3.20 -0.69
N TYR A 124 -8.26 3.73 -1.40
CA TYR A 124 -7.67 3.08 -2.57
C TYR A 124 -7.12 1.69 -2.24
N ASN A 125 -6.32 1.56 -1.17
CA ASN A 125 -5.75 0.28 -0.78
C ASN A 125 -6.82 -0.74 -0.36
N PHE A 126 -7.86 -0.30 0.35
CA PHE A 126 -8.89 -1.19 0.87
C PHE A 126 -9.89 -1.64 -0.21
N ILE A 127 -10.35 -0.71 -1.04
CA ILE A 127 -11.45 -0.96 -1.98
C ILE A 127 -10.90 -1.38 -3.34
N ILE A 128 -10.02 -0.58 -3.91
CA ILE A 128 -9.62 -0.73 -5.32
C ILE A 128 -8.56 -1.82 -5.48
N LYS A 129 -7.48 -1.78 -4.71
CA LYS A 129 -6.38 -2.72 -4.87
C LYS A 129 -6.82 -4.16 -4.60
N ARG A 130 -7.60 -4.38 -3.53
CA ARG A 130 -8.07 -5.73 -3.15
C ARG A 130 -9.08 -6.30 -4.13
N SER A 131 -9.97 -5.46 -4.66
CA SER A 131 -10.95 -5.86 -5.68
C SER A 131 -10.27 -6.13 -7.02
N TRP A 132 -9.31 -5.28 -7.39
CA TRP A 132 -8.54 -5.43 -8.62
C TRP A 132 -7.65 -6.69 -8.62
N GLU A 133 -6.98 -6.98 -7.51
CA GLU A 133 -6.18 -8.20 -7.36
C GLU A 133 -7.05 -9.46 -7.49
N LYS A 134 -8.23 -9.48 -6.88
CA LYS A 134 -9.18 -10.60 -7.02
C LYS A 134 -9.67 -10.77 -8.45
N TRP A 135 -10.06 -9.69 -9.10
CA TRP A 135 -10.56 -9.71 -10.48
C TRP A 135 -9.46 -10.13 -11.46
N ARG A 136 -8.24 -9.62 -11.28
CA ARG A 136 -7.09 -10.03 -12.08
C ARG A 136 -6.75 -11.51 -11.90
N MET A 137 -6.82 -12.01 -10.66
CA MET A 137 -6.55 -13.42 -10.37
C MET A 137 -7.63 -14.33 -11.01
N ALA A 138 -8.90 -13.95 -10.93
CA ALA A 138 -9.98 -14.68 -11.58
C ALA A 138 -9.78 -14.77 -13.11
N ARG A 139 -9.40 -13.69 -13.76
CA ARG A 139 -9.08 -13.72 -15.20
C ARG A 139 -7.87 -14.60 -15.55
N ILE A 140 -6.85 -14.63 -14.71
CA ILE A 140 -5.69 -15.52 -14.93
C ILE A 140 -6.14 -16.97 -14.79
N GLN A 141 -6.98 -17.29 -13.81
CA GLN A 141 -7.52 -18.64 -13.59
C GLN A 141 -8.40 -19.10 -14.76
N GLU A 142 -9.20 -18.23 -15.37
CA GLU A 142 -10.00 -18.54 -16.55
C GLU A 142 -9.14 -18.86 -17.79
N GLN A 143 -7.94 -18.30 -17.89
CA GLN A 143 -7.00 -18.54 -18.99
C GLN A 143 -6.15 -19.81 -18.80
N LEU A 144 -6.11 -20.35 -17.59
CA LEU A 144 -5.38 -21.56 -17.25
C LEU A 144 -6.33 -22.75 -17.45
N SER A 145 -6.46 -23.24 -18.69
CA SER A 145 -7.09 -24.52 -19.02
C SER A 145 -6.02 -25.57 -19.28
N ASP A 146 -6.29 -26.80 -18.92
CA ASP A 146 -5.46 -28.00 -19.20
C ASP A 146 -4.02 -27.89 -18.67
N HIS A 147 -3.82 -27.25 -17.51
CA HIS A 147 -2.50 -27.17 -16.88
C HIS A 147 -2.33 -28.25 -15.83
N ILE A 148 -1.12 -28.80 -15.75
CA ILE A 148 -0.70 -29.76 -14.74
C ILE A 148 0.12 -29.05 -13.68
N VAL A 149 -0.25 -29.21 -12.42
CA VAL A 149 0.45 -28.62 -11.27
C VAL A 149 1.34 -29.68 -10.62
N VAL A 150 2.65 -29.50 -10.72
CA VAL A 150 3.61 -30.38 -10.05
C VAL A 150 4.01 -29.77 -8.71
N LEU A 151 3.59 -30.43 -7.62
CA LEU A 151 3.95 -30.05 -6.26
C LEU A 151 5.25 -30.76 -5.85
N GLY A 152 6.33 -29.98 -5.74
CA GLY A 152 7.65 -30.50 -5.39
C GLY A 152 8.51 -30.82 -6.62
N TYR A 153 9.35 -29.86 -7.00
CA TYR A 153 10.29 -29.99 -8.12
C TYR A 153 11.66 -30.53 -7.63
N GLY A 154 11.63 -31.72 -7.01
CA GLY A 154 12.81 -32.52 -6.65
C GLY A 154 13.18 -33.50 -7.76
N ILE A 155 13.97 -34.53 -7.45
CA ILE A 155 14.40 -35.54 -8.43
C ILE A 155 13.21 -36.18 -9.14
N SER A 156 12.24 -36.70 -8.40
CA SER A 156 11.04 -37.34 -8.95
C SER A 156 10.11 -36.34 -9.68
N GLY A 157 10.00 -35.10 -9.19
CA GLY A 157 9.17 -34.08 -9.86
C GLY A 157 9.79 -33.59 -11.17
N SER A 158 11.11 -33.58 -11.30
CA SER A 158 11.78 -33.23 -12.55
C SER A 158 11.66 -34.34 -13.61
N GLU A 159 11.67 -35.61 -13.19
CA GLU A 159 11.40 -36.76 -14.09
C GLU A 159 9.96 -36.72 -14.63
N ALA A 160 8.99 -36.52 -13.73
CA ALA A 160 7.58 -36.42 -14.12
C ALA A 160 7.31 -35.26 -15.10
N VAL A 161 7.94 -34.11 -14.92
CA VAL A 161 7.86 -32.99 -15.86
C VAL A 161 8.52 -33.32 -17.20
N GLY A 162 9.62 -34.08 -17.18
CA GLY A 162 10.29 -34.54 -18.40
C GLY A 162 9.37 -35.40 -19.28
N GLU A 163 8.65 -36.34 -18.66
CA GLU A 163 7.70 -37.22 -19.37
C GLU A 163 6.42 -36.50 -19.89
N LEU A 164 6.03 -35.37 -19.25
CA LEU A 164 4.86 -34.60 -19.65
C LEU A 164 5.13 -33.62 -20.80
N ILE A 165 6.39 -33.38 -21.12
CA ILE A 165 6.78 -32.45 -22.20
C ILE A 165 7.15 -33.19 -23.51
N GLU A 166 7.33 -34.50 -23.46
CA GLU A 166 7.46 -35.34 -24.63
C GLU A 166 6.10 -35.69 -25.24
#